data_f72b5a3b5eecb110400d69cf489b4327
#
_entry.id   f72b5a3b5eecb110400d69cf489b4327
#
_cell.length_a   1.000
_cell.length_b   1.000
_cell.length_c   1.000
_cell.angle_alpha   90.00
_cell.angle_beta   90.00
_cell.angle_gamma   90.00
#
_symmetry.space_group_name_H-M   'P 1'
#
loop_
_entity.id
_entity.type
_entity.pdbx_description
1 polymer ?
#
loop_
_entity_poly.entity_id
_entity_poly.type
_entity_poly.pdbx_seq_one_letter_code
_entity_poly.pdbx_strand_id
1 'polypeptide(L)'
;EHRSSIDEAFHPSIGAWLFGCDICQEVCPHNQPTLRSGRLDCHEAYEPMNTEFDLLTVLGWDESDRRAAFERSSMKRARLEMMRRNAAIVAGNIEARPELVQRVSALSIDPHEDDLVKEASRATVSRASW
;
A
#
# COMPACT_ATOMS: atom_id res chain seq x y z
N GLU A 1 -8.23 -8.95 -0.37
CA GLU A 1 -6.92 -9.13 0.28
C GLU A 1 -6.18 -10.33 -0.35
N HIS A 2 -5.40 -10.03 -1.34
CA HIS A 2 -4.58 -11.04 -1.99
C HIS A 2 -3.33 -11.34 -1.14
N ARG A 3 -3.11 -12.63 -0.80
CA ARG A 3 -2.06 -13.04 0.15
C ARG A 3 -0.81 -13.64 -0.51
N SER A 4 -0.84 -13.84 -1.83
CA SER A 4 0.28 -14.32 -2.61
C SER A 4 0.85 -13.22 -3.51
N SER A 5 1.76 -13.57 -4.44
CA SER A 5 2.26 -12.63 -5.43
C SER A 5 1.12 -12.09 -6.29
N ILE A 6 1.27 -10.85 -6.73
CA ILE A 6 0.34 -10.18 -7.64
C ILE A 6 0.96 -10.21 -9.03
N ASP A 7 0.21 -10.70 -10.01
CA ASP A 7 0.66 -10.72 -11.41
C ASP A 7 1.09 -9.30 -11.85
N GLU A 8 2.28 -9.21 -12.44
CA GLU A 8 2.89 -7.95 -12.88
C GLU A 8 2.00 -7.14 -13.83
N ALA A 9 1.15 -7.82 -14.61
CA ALA A 9 0.21 -7.16 -15.50
C ALA A 9 -0.78 -6.24 -14.76
N PHE A 10 -1.05 -6.50 -13.49
CA PHE A 10 -1.94 -5.67 -12.67
C PHE A 10 -1.21 -4.53 -11.92
N HIS A 11 0.11 -4.56 -11.82
CA HIS A 11 0.84 -3.57 -11.04
C HIS A 11 0.53 -2.11 -11.42
N PRO A 12 0.50 -1.74 -12.71
CA PRO A 12 0.13 -0.36 -13.09
C PRO A 12 -1.29 0.02 -12.67
N SER A 13 -2.23 -0.92 -12.74
CA SER A 13 -3.65 -0.68 -12.40
C SER A 13 -3.89 -0.48 -10.90
N ILE A 14 -2.95 -0.90 -10.04
CA ILE A 14 -3.01 -0.65 -8.60
C ILE A 14 -2.86 0.86 -8.32
N GLY A 15 -2.17 1.61 -9.19
CA GLY A 15 -1.95 3.03 -8.98
C GLY A 15 -1.25 3.30 -7.65
N ALA A 16 -1.75 4.26 -6.88
CA ALA A 16 -1.20 4.65 -5.58
C ALA A 16 -1.88 3.95 -4.37
N TRP A 17 -2.69 2.93 -4.61
CA TRP A 17 -3.42 2.23 -3.55
C TRP A 17 -2.52 1.26 -2.78
N LEU A 18 -2.12 1.66 -1.59
CA LEU A 18 -1.29 0.82 -0.71
C LEU A 18 -2.08 -0.37 -0.13
N PHE A 19 -3.30 -0.11 0.34
CA PHE A 19 -4.18 -1.13 0.92
C PHE A 19 -5.63 -0.65 0.94
N GLY A 20 -6.57 -1.52 0.52
CA GLY A 20 -7.99 -1.23 0.49
C GLY A 20 -8.32 -0.04 -0.42
N CYS A 21 -8.91 -0.29 -1.56
CA CYS A 21 -9.44 0.79 -2.39
C CYS A 21 -10.95 0.90 -2.18
N ASP A 22 -11.46 2.11 -2.03
CA ASP A 22 -12.89 2.37 -1.82
C ASP A 22 -13.62 2.76 -3.12
N ILE A 23 -13.03 2.49 -4.28
CA ILE A 23 -13.60 2.81 -5.60
C ILE A 23 -15.03 2.30 -5.74
N CYS A 24 -15.32 1.07 -5.26
CA CYS A 24 -16.68 0.52 -5.28
C CYS A 24 -17.67 1.33 -4.41
N GLN A 25 -17.18 1.96 -3.34
CA GLN A 25 -17.97 2.86 -2.51
C GLN A 25 -18.16 4.22 -3.19
N GLU A 26 -17.11 4.73 -3.81
CA GLU A 26 -17.12 6.02 -4.51
C GLU A 26 -18.06 6.01 -5.71
N VAL A 27 -18.11 4.92 -6.50
CA VAL A 27 -18.98 4.81 -7.67
C VAL A 27 -20.39 4.33 -7.34
N CYS A 28 -20.66 3.95 -6.10
CA CYS A 28 -21.94 3.45 -5.67
C CYS A 28 -23.03 4.54 -5.78
N PRO A 29 -24.12 4.31 -6.53
CA PRO A 29 -25.17 5.34 -6.70
C PRO A 29 -25.86 5.70 -5.38
N HIS A 30 -25.87 4.80 -4.40
CA HIS A 30 -26.43 5.07 -3.07
C HIS A 30 -25.54 5.98 -2.21
N ASN A 31 -24.22 5.97 -2.44
CA ASN A 31 -23.26 6.81 -1.71
C ASN A 31 -23.09 8.20 -2.36
N GLN A 32 -23.35 8.32 -3.67
CA GLN A 32 -23.12 9.56 -4.43
C GLN A 32 -23.80 10.81 -3.85
N PRO A 33 -25.07 10.78 -3.38
CA PRO A 33 -25.70 11.95 -2.80
C PRO A 33 -24.95 12.46 -1.56
N THR A 34 -24.48 11.56 -0.70
CA THR A 34 -23.74 11.89 0.52
C THR A 34 -22.37 12.45 0.19
N LEU A 35 -21.63 11.82 -0.72
CA LEU A 35 -20.31 12.27 -1.18
C LEU A 35 -20.38 13.67 -1.80
N ARG A 36 -21.38 13.93 -2.66
CA ARG A 36 -21.57 15.24 -3.31
C ARG A 36 -22.00 16.35 -2.36
N SER A 37 -22.72 16.01 -1.29
CA SER A 37 -23.20 16.99 -0.31
C SER A 37 -22.07 17.45 0.65
N GLY A 38 -20.95 16.75 0.69
CA GLY A 38 -19.87 17.00 1.65
C GLY A 38 -20.28 16.76 3.12
N ARG A 39 -21.46 16.19 3.34
CA ARG A 39 -22.00 15.88 4.67
C ARG A 39 -21.50 14.52 5.13
N LEU A 40 -20.21 14.43 5.38
CA LEU A 40 -19.61 13.28 6.04
C LEU A 40 -19.37 13.66 7.51
N ASP A 41 -20.45 13.68 8.30
CA ASP A 41 -20.30 13.72 9.76
C ASP A 41 -19.78 12.35 10.21
N CYS A 42 -18.46 12.27 10.34
CA CYS A 42 -17.82 11.09 10.90
C CYS A 42 -17.88 11.16 12.42
N HIS A 43 -18.41 10.12 13.06
CA HIS A 43 -18.37 10.02 14.52
C HIS A 43 -16.91 9.82 14.95
N GLU A 44 -16.49 10.50 16.04
CA GLU A 44 -15.10 10.46 16.57
C GLU A 44 -14.49 9.06 16.64
N ALA A 45 -15.30 8.04 16.97
CA ALA A 45 -14.82 6.65 17.04
C ALA A 45 -14.35 6.08 15.69
N TYR A 46 -14.69 6.73 14.58
CA TYR A 46 -14.31 6.32 13.22
C TYR A 46 -13.30 7.26 12.56
N GLU A 47 -12.82 8.27 13.29
CA GLU A 47 -11.75 9.11 12.80
C GLU A 47 -10.50 8.28 12.53
N PRO A 48 -9.86 8.46 11.35
CA PRO A 48 -8.67 7.70 11.03
C PRO A 48 -7.50 8.08 11.94
N MET A 49 -6.85 7.09 12.52
CA MET A 49 -5.63 7.30 13.33
C MET A 49 -4.45 7.73 12.46
N ASN A 50 -4.41 7.24 11.23
CA ASN A 50 -3.40 7.57 10.23
C ASN A 50 -4.13 7.96 8.95
N THR A 51 -3.89 9.14 8.44
CA THR A 51 -4.49 9.67 7.21
C THR A 51 -3.68 9.30 5.98
N GLU A 52 -2.39 9.01 6.17
CA GLU A 52 -1.45 8.67 5.10
C GLU A 52 -0.30 7.81 5.65
N PHE A 53 0.34 7.08 4.76
CA PHE A 53 1.56 6.32 5.05
C PHE A 53 2.66 6.70 4.08
N ASP A 54 3.82 7.07 4.59
CA ASP A 54 5.01 7.23 3.75
C ASP A 54 5.52 5.86 3.30
N LEU A 55 5.70 5.68 1.98
CA LEU A 55 6.10 4.41 1.40
C LEU A 55 7.48 3.94 1.87
N LEU A 56 8.42 4.88 2.05
CA LEU A 56 9.77 4.54 2.50
C LEU A 56 9.73 3.96 3.92
N THR A 57 8.91 4.57 4.78
CA THR A 57 8.63 4.07 6.13
C THR A 57 8.03 2.68 6.09
N VAL A 58 6.97 2.45 5.28
CA VAL A 58 6.31 1.14 5.16
C VAL A 58 7.27 0.05 4.64
N LEU A 59 8.13 0.38 3.69
CA LEU A 59 9.16 -0.55 3.18
C LEU A 59 10.22 -0.91 4.24
N GLY A 60 10.35 -0.10 5.28
CA GLY A 60 11.23 -0.34 6.41
C GLY A 60 10.59 -1.03 7.61
N TRP A 61 9.27 -1.19 7.62
CA TRP A 61 8.54 -1.74 8.77
C TRP A 61 9.02 -3.13 9.16
N ASP A 62 9.03 -3.35 10.46
CA ASP A 62 9.02 -4.66 11.08
C ASP A 62 7.61 -5.00 11.63
N GLU A 63 7.48 -6.15 12.29
CA GLU A 63 6.20 -6.61 12.84
C GLU A 63 5.72 -5.73 14.01
N SER A 64 6.62 -5.06 14.72
CA SER A 64 6.33 -4.12 15.79
C SER A 64 5.72 -2.83 15.22
N ASP A 65 6.32 -2.29 14.15
CA ASP A 65 5.82 -1.11 13.44
C ASP A 65 4.42 -1.34 12.88
N ARG A 66 4.23 -2.50 12.21
CA ARG A 66 2.92 -2.89 11.69
C ARG A 66 1.85 -2.98 12.78
N ARG A 67 2.18 -3.58 13.92
CA ARG A 67 1.24 -3.68 15.06
C ARG A 67 0.89 -2.31 15.60
N ALA A 68 1.88 -1.44 15.79
CA ALA A 68 1.67 -0.08 16.28
C ALA A 68 0.79 0.73 15.31
N ALA A 69 1.06 0.64 13.99
CA ALA A 69 0.30 1.36 12.97
C ALA A 69 -1.19 0.95 12.91
N PHE A 70 -1.51 -0.32 13.26
CA PHE A 70 -2.86 -0.88 13.09
C PHE A 70 -3.52 -1.34 14.38
N GLU A 71 -3.01 -0.96 15.55
CA GLU A 71 -3.46 -1.46 16.85
C GLU A 71 -4.99 -1.38 17.04
N ARG A 72 -5.58 -0.26 16.63
CA ARG A 72 -7.02 0.01 16.77
C ARG A 72 -7.78 -0.01 15.45
N SER A 73 -7.21 -0.63 14.43
CA SER A 73 -7.77 -0.66 13.07
C SER A 73 -8.13 -2.07 12.63
N SER A 74 -9.16 -2.20 11.78
CA SER A 74 -9.47 -3.44 11.07
C SER A 74 -8.34 -3.87 10.12
N MET A 75 -7.41 -2.98 9.79
CA MET A 75 -6.23 -3.27 8.96
C MET A 75 -5.19 -4.16 9.64
N LYS A 76 -5.29 -4.42 10.95
CA LYS A 76 -4.41 -5.37 11.66
C LYS A 76 -4.41 -6.79 11.07
N ARG A 77 -5.38 -7.12 10.20
CA ARG A 77 -5.41 -8.38 9.42
C ARG A 77 -4.42 -8.38 8.25
N ALA A 78 -3.96 -7.21 7.81
CA ALA A 78 -2.92 -7.10 6.79
C ALA A 78 -1.58 -7.55 7.38
N ARG A 79 -0.94 -8.51 6.73
CA ARG A 79 0.37 -9.02 7.15
C ARG A 79 1.47 -8.04 6.74
N LEU A 80 2.60 -8.10 7.42
CA LEU A 80 3.75 -7.25 7.14
C LEU A 80 4.23 -7.38 5.69
N GLU A 81 4.43 -8.63 5.23
CA GLU A 81 4.88 -8.92 3.88
C GLU A 81 3.92 -8.39 2.81
N MET A 82 2.61 -8.42 3.08
CA MET A 82 1.61 -7.86 2.16
C MET A 82 1.72 -6.33 2.04
N MET A 83 1.91 -5.65 3.18
CA MET A 83 2.06 -4.19 3.19
C MET A 83 3.33 -3.76 2.47
N ARG A 84 4.44 -4.42 2.74
CA ARG A 84 5.73 -4.12 2.12
C ARG A 84 5.75 -4.47 0.62
N ARG A 85 5.12 -5.60 0.22
CA ARG A 85 4.89 -5.95 -1.19
C ARG A 85 4.10 -4.87 -1.91
N ASN A 86 2.99 -4.43 -1.33
CA ASN A 86 2.16 -3.39 -1.93
C ASN A 86 2.91 -2.05 -2.02
N ALA A 87 3.68 -1.69 -1.00
CA ALA A 87 4.50 -0.49 -1.01
C ALA A 87 5.56 -0.53 -2.13
N ALA A 88 6.17 -1.69 -2.38
CA ALA A 88 7.10 -1.86 -3.49
C ALA A 88 6.43 -1.67 -4.86
N ILE A 89 5.20 -2.21 -5.05
CA ILE A 89 4.43 -2.04 -6.29
C ILE A 89 4.05 -0.57 -6.50
N VAL A 90 3.52 0.08 -5.46
CA VAL A 90 3.09 1.49 -5.50
C VAL A 90 4.27 2.42 -5.77
N ALA A 91 5.45 2.12 -5.21
CA ALA A 91 6.66 2.90 -5.46
C ALA A 91 7.01 3.00 -6.96
N GLY A 92 6.71 1.97 -7.74
CA GLY A 92 6.89 1.98 -9.20
C GLY A 92 5.76 2.64 -10.00
N ASN A 93 4.69 3.07 -9.33
CA ASN A 93 3.53 3.72 -9.97
C ASN A 93 3.46 5.22 -9.71
N ILE A 94 4.28 5.73 -8.81
CA ILE A 94 4.35 7.15 -8.46
C ILE A 94 5.61 7.79 -9.00
N GLU A 95 5.72 9.11 -8.87
CA GLU A 95 6.94 9.83 -9.25
C GLU A 95 8.18 9.28 -8.52
N ALA A 96 9.23 9.04 -9.30
CA ALA A 96 10.46 8.46 -8.80
C ALA A 96 11.15 9.38 -7.78
N ARG A 97 11.36 8.88 -6.58
CA ARG A 97 12.21 9.50 -5.54
C ARG A 97 13.47 8.66 -5.35
N PRO A 98 14.67 9.24 -5.36
CA PRO A 98 15.93 8.49 -5.29
C PRO A 98 15.98 7.50 -4.13
N GLU A 99 15.45 7.87 -2.96
CA GLU A 99 15.44 7.04 -1.77
C GLU A 99 14.53 5.81 -1.93
N LEU A 100 13.37 5.95 -2.60
CA LEU A 100 12.47 4.82 -2.90
C LEU A 100 13.12 3.89 -3.91
N VAL A 101 13.71 4.43 -4.97
CA VAL A 101 14.44 3.65 -5.99
C VAL A 101 15.53 2.82 -5.34
N GLN A 102 16.36 3.44 -4.50
CA GLN A 102 17.44 2.76 -3.78
C GLN A 102 16.89 1.67 -2.85
N ARG A 103 15.84 1.98 -2.09
CA ARG A 103 15.24 1.02 -1.14
C ARG A 103 14.64 -0.18 -1.86
N VAL A 104 13.82 0.02 -2.90
CA VAL A 104 13.20 -1.07 -3.66
C VAL A 104 14.26 -1.91 -4.38
N SER A 105 15.29 -1.27 -4.93
CA SER A 105 16.41 -1.99 -5.54
C SER A 105 17.15 -2.87 -4.54
N ALA A 106 17.41 -2.37 -3.34
CA ALA A 106 18.03 -3.15 -2.27
C ALA A 106 17.16 -4.36 -1.86
N LEU A 107 15.85 -4.18 -1.70
CA LEU A 107 14.92 -5.27 -1.35
C LEU A 107 14.84 -6.34 -2.44
N SER A 108 15.03 -5.99 -3.70
CA SER A 108 14.95 -6.92 -4.83
C SER A 108 16.05 -8.00 -4.82
N ILE A 109 17.17 -7.73 -4.16
CA ILE A 109 18.35 -8.59 -4.10
C ILE A 109 18.68 -9.11 -2.70
N ASP A 110 17.98 -8.64 -1.67
CA ASP A 110 18.23 -9.05 -0.27
C ASP A 110 17.90 -10.54 -0.08
N PRO A 111 18.87 -11.39 0.30
CA PRO A 111 18.62 -12.82 0.50
C PRO A 111 17.73 -13.11 1.72
N HIS A 112 17.65 -12.18 2.67
CA HIS A 112 16.88 -12.33 3.91
C HIS A 112 15.47 -11.73 3.83
N GLU A 113 15.13 -11.08 2.72
CA GLU A 113 13.81 -10.50 2.51
C GLU A 113 12.77 -11.57 2.20
N ASP A 114 11.51 -11.30 2.57
CA ASP A 114 10.35 -12.14 2.21
C ASP A 114 10.21 -12.26 0.69
N ASP A 115 9.88 -13.46 0.20
CA ASP A 115 9.81 -13.73 -1.23
C ASP A 115 8.76 -12.89 -1.97
N LEU A 116 7.62 -12.57 -1.32
CA LEU A 116 6.59 -11.72 -1.90
C LEU A 116 7.10 -10.28 -2.11
N VAL A 117 7.85 -9.77 -1.13
CA VAL A 117 8.44 -8.41 -1.21
C VAL A 117 9.52 -8.37 -2.26
N LYS A 118 10.36 -9.40 -2.30
CA LYS A 118 11.47 -9.54 -3.24
C LYS A 118 10.98 -9.62 -4.68
N GLU A 119 9.97 -10.46 -4.94
CA GLU A 119 9.35 -10.61 -6.26
C GLU A 119 8.74 -9.29 -6.74
N ALA A 120 7.92 -8.65 -5.92
CA ALA A 120 7.32 -7.36 -6.24
C ALA A 120 8.36 -6.25 -6.48
N SER A 121 9.45 -6.25 -5.69
CA SER A 121 10.54 -5.31 -5.86
C SER A 121 11.29 -5.51 -7.18
N ARG A 122 11.56 -6.76 -7.58
CA ARG A 122 12.18 -7.10 -8.87
C ARG A 122 11.31 -6.65 -10.04
N ALA A 123 10.02 -6.98 -10.00
CA ALA A 123 9.06 -6.56 -11.01
C ALA A 123 8.99 -5.02 -11.13
N THR A 124 9.02 -4.33 -10.01
CA THR A 124 9.01 -2.86 -9.96
C THR A 124 10.28 -2.29 -10.57
N VAL A 125 11.46 -2.78 -10.21
CA VAL A 125 12.75 -2.33 -10.79
C VAL A 125 12.80 -2.58 -12.29
N SER A 126 12.27 -3.72 -12.76
CA SER A 126 12.25 -4.05 -14.19
C SER A 126 11.29 -3.17 -15.01
N ARG A 127 10.17 -2.76 -14.41
CA ARG A 127 9.09 -2.06 -15.11
C ARG A 127 9.21 -0.54 -15.04
N ALA A 128 9.62 -0.02 -13.90
CA ALA A 128 9.65 1.41 -13.67
C ALA A 128 10.80 2.07 -14.45
N SER A 129 10.50 3.18 -15.10
CA SER A 129 11.50 3.99 -15.84
C SER A 129 12.21 4.93 -14.86
N TRP A 130 12.95 4.37 -13.92
CA TRP A 130 13.72 5.13 -12.93
C TRP A 130 15.06 5.59 -13.46
#